data_d1923a9e099c9a0d970a428e13a8becf
#
_entry.id   d1923a9e099c9a0d970a428e13a8becf
#
_cell.length_a   1.000
_cell.length_b   1.000
_cell.length_c   1.000
_cell.angle_alpha   90.00
_cell.angle_beta   90.00
_cell.angle_gamma   90.00
#
_symmetry.space_group_name_H-M   'P 1'
#
loop_
_entity.id
_entity.type
_entity.pdbx_description
1 polymer ?
#
loop_
_entity_poly.entity_id
_entity_poly.type
_entity_poly.pdbx_seq_one_letter_code
_entity_poly.pdbx_strand_id
1 'polypeptide(L)'
;MKAVVVGSGGWGTALSMVLCDNGHDVTLWSHDPAKAAEMAKTRENSKLKGVRLPDSLKISGDLDCLKGAELVISATPSFAVRETGKKIAPYLTPETVLVSVSKGIERDTNLRMSQILTEVTGNICKVAALSGPSHAEEVSIRMPTGCVSACPDLKVARLVQDAFMNDYFRVYTSEDIVGVELSAAMKNVVALACGVCDGMGYQDNTKALLMTRAMAELTRLGEKLGGTRQTFGGLAGMGDLIVTCTSMHSRNRRAGILIGQGKSAQEAMAEVGAVVEGYYAAESIYQLSQREGVEMPLC
;
A
#
# COMPACT_ATOMS: atom_id res chain seq x y z
N MET A 1 19.90 0.50 -11.49
CA MET A 1 18.93 1.38 -12.17
C MET A 1 18.71 2.64 -11.34
N LYS A 2 18.25 3.72 -11.98
CA LYS A 2 17.79 4.92 -11.30
C LYS A 2 16.35 4.73 -10.84
N ALA A 3 16.12 4.77 -9.52
CA ALA A 3 14.81 4.58 -8.91
C ALA A 3 14.39 5.83 -8.13
N VAL A 4 13.13 6.24 -8.26
CA VAL A 4 12.57 7.35 -7.49
C VAL A 4 11.33 6.88 -6.73
N VAL A 5 11.35 7.07 -5.42
CA VAL A 5 10.19 6.79 -4.56
C VAL A 5 9.45 8.09 -4.28
N VAL A 6 8.23 8.18 -4.78
CA VAL A 6 7.36 9.35 -4.68
C VAL A 6 6.46 9.21 -3.46
N GLY A 7 6.85 9.86 -2.37
CA GLY A 7 6.15 9.83 -1.09
C GLY A 7 7.02 9.37 0.08
N SER A 8 7.34 10.29 0.97
CA SER A 8 8.21 10.11 2.14
C SER A 8 7.45 9.62 3.40
N GLY A 9 6.37 8.85 3.23
CA GLY A 9 5.73 8.13 4.32
C GLY A 9 6.63 6.98 4.84
N GLY A 10 6.25 6.34 5.94
CA GLY A 10 7.02 5.20 6.48
C GLY A 10 7.27 4.12 5.43
N TRP A 11 6.22 3.73 4.68
CA TRP A 11 6.34 2.69 3.66
C TRP A 11 7.24 3.08 2.48
N GLY A 12 7.08 4.28 1.93
CA GLY A 12 7.97 4.77 0.86
C GLY A 12 9.42 4.84 1.31
N THR A 13 9.66 5.27 2.55
CA THR A 13 10.99 5.31 3.15
C THR A 13 11.58 3.91 3.30
N ALA A 14 10.82 2.94 3.82
CA ALA A 14 11.30 1.56 3.97
C ALA A 14 11.63 0.93 2.61
N LEU A 15 10.80 1.13 1.59
CA LEU A 15 11.07 0.66 0.22
C LEU A 15 12.30 1.31 -0.40
N SER A 16 12.53 2.62 -0.12
CA SER A 16 13.76 3.28 -0.57
C SER A 16 15.01 2.64 0.03
N MET A 17 14.94 2.19 1.30
CA MET A 17 16.04 1.49 1.95
C MET A 17 16.29 0.12 1.32
N VAL A 18 15.23 -0.64 1.01
CA VAL A 18 15.36 -1.94 0.31
C VAL A 18 16.05 -1.76 -1.05
N LEU A 19 15.66 -0.74 -1.81
CA LEU A 19 16.28 -0.43 -3.11
C LEU A 19 17.75 0.01 -2.96
N CYS A 20 18.09 0.77 -1.90
CA CYS A 20 19.47 1.12 -1.60
C CYS A 20 20.31 -0.12 -1.24
N ASP A 21 19.77 -1.03 -0.42
CA ASP A 21 20.44 -2.28 -0.05
C ASP A 21 20.73 -3.15 -1.28
N ASN A 22 19.89 -3.04 -2.32
CA ASN A 22 20.08 -3.72 -3.61
C ASN A 22 21.02 -2.96 -4.58
N GLY A 23 21.65 -1.88 -4.14
CA GLY A 23 22.65 -1.14 -4.92
C GLY A 23 22.07 -0.23 -6.01
N HIS A 24 20.80 0.14 -5.94
CA HIS A 24 20.18 1.07 -6.89
C HIS A 24 20.53 2.54 -6.55
N ASP A 25 20.49 3.40 -7.56
CA ASP A 25 20.58 4.87 -7.39
C ASP A 25 19.19 5.40 -6.99
N VAL A 26 18.96 5.60 -5.70
CA VAL A 26 17.62 5.85 -5.15
C VAL A 26 17.47 7.31 -4.70
N THR A 27 16.37 7.93 -5.11
CA THR A 27 15.92 9.21 -4.58
C THR A 27 14.54 9.06 -3.93
N LEU A 28 14.41 9.46 -2.68
CA LEU A 28 13.14 9.60 -1.97
C LEU A 28 12.62 11.03 -2.15
N TRP A 29 11.49 11.18 -2.80
CA TRP A 29 10.84 12.47 -2.96
C TRP A 29 9.81 12.74 -1.87
N SER A 30 9.84 13.95 -1.31
CA SER A 30 8.84 14.46 -0.38
C SER A 30 8.11 15.64 -0.98
N HIS A 31 6.77 15.66 -0.86
CA HIS A 31 5.95 16.81 -1.29
C HIS A 31 6.21 18.08 -0.47
N ASP A 32 6.84 17.95 0.69
CA ASP A 32 7.23 19.04 1.58
C ASP A 32 8.76 19.21 1.49
N PRO A 33 9.26 20.27 0.83
CA PRO A 33 10.69 20.52 0.67
C PRO A 33 11.42 20.74 2.01
N ALA A 34 10.75 21.30 3.02
CA ALA A 34 11.35 21.50 4.33
C ALA A 34 11.62 20.16 5.02
N LYS A 35 10.66 19.23 4.95
CA LYS A 35 10.86 17.87 5.44
C LYS A 35 11.91 17.11 4.65
N ALA A 36 11.99 17.31 3.34
CA ALA A 36 13.05 16.72 2.54
C ALA A 36 14.43 17.18 3.02
N ALA A 37 14.61 18.49 3.22
CA ALA A 37 15.86 19.08 3.72
C ALA A 37 16.21 18.59 5.14
N GLU A 38 15.23 18.49 6.02
CA GLU A 38 15.41 17.95 7.36
C GLU A 38 15.87 16.48 7.32
N MET A 39 15.16 15.62 6.59
CA MET A 39 15.55 14.21 6.43
C MET A 39 16.94 14.05 5.79
N ALA A 40 17.29 14.90 4.82
CA ALA A 40 18.61 14.87 4.20
C ALA A 40 19.73 15.23 5.20
N LYS A 41 19.46 16.16 6.12
CA LYS A 41 20.40 16.59 7.15
C LYS A 41 20.50 15.61 8.32
N THR A 42 19.37 15.17 8.86
CA THR A 42 19.31 14.34 10.06
C THR A 42 19.51 12.86 9.78
N ARG A 43 19.23 12.44 8.55
CA ARG A 43 19.13 11.01 8.14
C ARG A 43 18.09 10.24 8.95
N GLU A 44 17.02 10.91 9.36
CA GLU A 44 15.90 10.34 10.10
C GLU A 44 14.57 10.74 9.46
N ASN A 45 13.55 9.88 9.60
CA ASN A 45 12.19 10.17 9.19
C ASN A 45 11.24 10.01 10.37
N SER A 46 10.52 11.06 10.75
CA SER A 46 9.56 11.05 11.85
C SER A 46 8.44 9.99 11.69
N LYS A 47 8.20 9.51 10.46
CA LYS A 47 7.24 8.44 10.16
C LYS A 47 7.84 7.03 10.31
N LEU A 48 9.15 6.93 10.56
CA LEU A 48 9.88 5.66 10.72
C LEU A 48 10.91 5.84 11.85
N LYS A 49 10.40 6.05 13.06
CA LYS A 49 11.20 6.43 14.23
C LYS A 49 12.26 5.39 14.59
N GLY A 50 13.45 5.87 14.97
CA GLY A 50 14.56 5.02 15.40
C GLY A 50 15.32 4.33 14.27
N VAL A 51 15.00 4.65 13.01
CA VAL A 51 15.69 4.10 11.84
C VAL A 51 16.52 5.18 11.18
N ARG A 52 17.84 4.93 11.06
CA ARG A 52 18.75 5.80 10.30
C ARG A 52 18.66 5.48 8.81
N LEU A 53 18.46 6.52 8.00
CA LEU A 53 18.42 6.39 6.54
C LEU A 53 19.83 6.15 5.97
N PRO A 54 19.99 5.28 4.97
CA PRO A 54 21.27 5.02 4.31
C PRO A 54 21.90 6.31 3.76
N ASP A 55 23.22 6.46 3.90
CA ASP A 55 23.91 7.65 3.38
C ASP A 55 23.83 7.74 1.83
N SER A 56 23.68 6.59 1.15
CA SER A 56 23.47 6.50 -0.31
C SER A 56 22.09 7.00 -0.76
N LEU A 57 21.08 7.04 0.14
CA LEU A 57 19.74 7.49 -0.20
C LEU A 57 19.73 9.01 -0.45
N LYS A 58 19.42 9.41 -1.68
CA LYS A 58 19.18 10.82 -2.02
C LYS A 58 17.78 11.21 -1.56
N ILE A 59 17.62 12.45 -1.09
CA ILE A 59 16.31 12.98 -0.63
C ILE A 59 16.07 14.31 -1.33
N SER A 60 14.89 14.47 -1.93
CA SER A 60 14.54 15.65 -2.72
C SER A 60 13.14 16.13 -2.42
N GLY A 61 12.94 17.46 -2.44
CA GLY A 61 11.62 18.10 -2.50
C GLY A 61 11.22 18.50 -3.92
N ASP A 62 12.10 18.28 -4.92
CA ASP A 62 11.89 18.65 -6.30
C ASP A 62 11.60 17.43 -7.15
N LEU A 63 10.58 17.52 -8.03
CA LEU A 63 10.19 16.48 -8.97
C LEU A 63 11.19 16.29 -10.12
N ASP A 64 12.10 17.22 -10.33
CA ASP A 64 13.17 17.06 -11.32
C ASP A 64 14.06 15.83 -11.07
N CYS A 65 14.03 15.28 -9.87
CA CYS A 65 14.68 14.00 -9.55
C CYS A 65 14.15 12.82 -10.39
N LEU A 66 12.92 12.92 -10.92
CA LEU A 66 12.29 11.92 -11.79
C LEU A 66 12.90 11.85 -13.21
N LYS A 67 13.59 12.90 -13.67
CA LYS A 67 14.20 12.91 -15.02
C LYS A 67 15.12 11.72 -15.20
N GLY A 68 14.81 10.86 -16.20
CA GLY A 68 15.58 9.65 -16.49
C GLY A 68 15.44 8.54 -15.46
N ALA A 69 14.40 8.53 -14.64
CA ALA A 69 14.10 7.41 -13.76
C ALA A 69 13.58 6.22 -14.56
N GLU A 70 14.18 5.06 -14.34
CA GLU A 70 13.77 3.78 -14.94
C GLU A 70 12.65 3.12 -14.11
N LEU A 71 12.68 3.32 -12.79
CA LEU A 71 11.71 2.78 -11.84
C LEU A 71 11.15 3.89 -10.95
N VAL A 72 9.83 4.08 -10.97
CA VAL A 72 9.14 5.07 -10.14
C VAL A 72 8.14 4.38 -9.22
N ILE A 73 8.26 4.60 -7.91
CA ILE A 73 7.40 3.99 -6.90
C ILE A 73 6.42 5.05 -6.39
N SER A 74 5.14 4.90 -6.69
CA SER A 74 4.07 5.74 -6.13
C SER A 74 3.69 5.24 -4.73
N ALA A 75 4.20 5.93 -3.69
CA ALA A 75 4.05 5.57 -2.28
C ALA A 75 3.26 6.63 -1.49
N THR A 76 2.29 7.27 -2.13
CA THR A 76 1.40 8.25 -1.52
C THR A 76 0.16 7.59 -0.91
N PRO A 77 -0.55 8.24 0.02
CA PRO A 77 -1.88 7.78 0.45
C PRO A 77 -2.85 7.66 -0.74
N SER A 78 -3.84 6.76 -0.63
CA SER A 78 -4.77 6.45 -1.74
C SER A 78 -5.46 7.71 -2.31
N PHE A 79 -5.91 8.62 -1.46
CA PHE A 79 -6.57 9.87 -1.86
C PHE A 79 -5.65 10.85 -2.62
N ALA A 80 -4.33 10.70 -2.52
CA ALA A 80 -3.35 11.60 -3.15
C ALA A 80 -2.78 11.03 -4.47
N VAL A 81 -3.09 9.78 -4.83
CA VAL A 81 -2.52 9.09 -5.99
C VAL A 81 -2.83 9.83 -7.28
N ARG A 82 -4.07 10.26 -7.49
CA ARG A 82 -4.49 11.00 -8.71
C ARG A 82 -3.70 12.29 -8.89
N GLU A 83 -3.70 13.14 -7.88
CA GLU A 83 -3.03 14.45 -7.98
C GLU A 83 -1.50 14.31 -8.06
N THR A 84 -0.93 13.35 -7.36
CA THR A 84 0.50 13.07 -7.48
C THR A 84 0.83 12.46 -8.84
N GLY A 85 0.00 11.55 -9.33
CA GLY A 85 0.12 10.95 -10.66
C GLY A 85 0.16 12.01 -11.78
N LYS A 86 -0.74 13.00 -11.75
CA LYS A 86 -0.73 14.15 -12.68
C LYS A 86 0.59 14.93 -12.62
N LYS A 87 1.14 15.14 -11.41
CA LYS A 87 2.39 15.90 -11.24
C LYS A 87 3.61 15.16 -11.76
N ILE A 88 3.65 13.85 -11.64
CA ILE A 88 4.79 13.04 -12.10
C ILE A 88 4.69 12.68 -13.58
N ALA A 89 3.49 12.66 -14.17
CA ALA A 89 3.25 12.28 -15.57
C ALA A 89 4.21 12.95 -16.59
N PRO A 90 4.52 14.26 -16.48
CA PRO A 90 5.42 14.91 -17.44
C PRO A 90 6.87 14.40 -17.45
N TYR A 91 7.27 13.66 -16.40
CA TYR A 91 8.63 13.14 -16.25
C TYR A 91 8.76 11.67 -16.67
N LEU A 92 7.63 11.00 -16.93
CA LEU A 92 7.62 9.58 -17.28
C LEU A 92 7.84 9.38 -18.79
N THR A 93 8.45 8.26 -19.12
CA THR A 93 8.69 7.83 -20.50
C THR A 93 8.13 6.42 -20.73
N PRO A 94 8.01 5.95 -21.99
CA PRO A 94 7.57 4.58 -22.27
C PRO A 94 8.43 3.48 -21.62
N GLU A 95 9.68 3.78 -21.33
CA GLU A 95 10.65 2.87 -20.69
C GLU A 95 10.53 2.85 -19.18
N THR A 96 9.86 3.84 -18.59
CA THR A 96 9.65 3.91 -17.15
C THR A 96 8.70 2.80 -16.70
N VAL A 97 9.03 2.11 -15.61
CA VAL A 97 8.09 1.25 -14.89
C VAL A 97 7.57 2.00 -13.66
N LEU A 98 6.25 2.22 -13.61
CA LEU A 98 5.57 2.88 -12.51
C LEU A 98 4.92 1.84 -11.58
N VAL A 99 5.28 1.83 -10.30
CA VAL A 99 4.80 0.84 -9.32
C VAL A 99 3.90 1.51 -8.30
N SER A 100 2.66 1.10 -8.21
CA SER A 100 1.77 1.47 -7.13
C SER A 100 2.03 0.61 -5.89
N VAL A 101 2.26 1.25 -4.75
CA VAL A 101 2.33 0.58 -3.45
C VAL A 101 1.27 1.10 -2.47
N SER A 102 0.35 1.92 -2.97
CA SER A 102 -0.77 2.47 -2.21
C SER A 102 -1.90 1.45 -2.12
N LYS A 103 -2.50 1.34 -0.92
CA LYS A 103 -3.53 0.34 -0.62
C LYS A 103 -4.87 1.03 -0.41
N GLY A 104 -5.71 1.07 -1.44
CA GLY A 104 -7.01 1.73 -1.39
C GLY A 104 -7.76 1.69 -2.72
N ILE A 105 -8.96 2.25 -2.70
CA ILE A 105 -9.83 2.47 -3.85
C ILE A 105 -10.20 3.95 -3.83
N GLU A 106 -10.20 4.60 -4.98
CA GLU A 106 -10.56 6.00 -5.09
C GLU A 106 -12.05 6.20 -4.82
N ARG A 107 -12.38 7.22 -4.05
CA ARG A 107 -13.76 7.60 -3.80
C ARG A 107 -14.43 8.06 -5.08
N ASP A 108 -15.73 7.92 -5.15
CA ASP A 108 -16.61 8.36 -6.23
C ASP A 108 -16.42 7.60 -7.55
N THR A 109 -15.17 7.36 -7.97
CA THR A 109 -14.85 6.61 -9.19
C THR A 109 -14.77 5.11 -8.99
N ASN A 110 -14.45 4.69 -7.76
CA ASN A 110 -14.16 3.28 -7.39
C ASN A 110 -13.01 2.66 -8.21
N LEU A 111 -12.10 3.49 -8.72
CA LEU A 111 -10.93 3.03 -9.45
C LEU A 111 -9.85 2.50 -8.52
N ARG A 112 -9.18 1.42 -8.95
CA ARG A 112 -7.95 0.92 -8.33
C ARG A 112 -6.79 1.88 -8.59
N MET A 113 -5.77 1.85 -7.76
CA MET A 113 -4.63 2.78 -7.86
C MET A 113 -3.90 2.68 -9.21
N SER A 114 -3.73 1.46 -9.73
CA SER A 114 -3.12 1.27 -11.05
C SER A 114 -3.96 1.87 -12.19
N GLN A 115 -5.28 1.79 -12.10
CA GLN A 115 -6.18 2.41 -13.10
C GLN A 115 -6.06 3.93 -13.07
N ILE A 116 -6.02 4.53 -11.88
CA ILE A 116 -5.81 5.98 -11.72
C ILE A 116 -4.48 6.40 -12.35
N LEU A 117 -3.39 5.69 -12.01
CA LEU A 117 -2.07 6.00 -12.55
C LEU A 117 -2.02 5.85 -14.06
N THR A 118 -2.60 4.80 -14.62
CA THR A 118 -2.71 4.60 -16.07
C THR A 118 -3.48 5.74 -16.74
N GLU A 119 -4.62 6.14 -16.17
CA GLU A 119 -5.45 7.24 -16.68
C GLU A 119 -4.69 8.57 -16.67
N VAL A 120 -4.15 8.98 -15.53
CA VAL A 120 -3.53 10.31 -15.38
C VAL A 120 -2.18 10.44 -16.08
N THR A 121 -1.51 9.34 -16.38
CA THR A 121 -0.26 9.32 -17.16
C THR A 121 -0.53 9.14 -18.66
N GLY A 122 -1.79 9.05 -19.08
CA GLY A 122 -2.13 8.81 -20.48
C GLY A 122 -1.61 7.46 -21.01
N ASN A 123 -1.43 6.47 -20.13
CA ASN A 123 -0.89 5.14 -20.44
C ASN A 123 0.50 5.18 -21.12
N ILE A 124 1.32 6.21 -20.82
CA ILE A 124 2.64 6.37 -21.42
C ILE A 124 3.62 5.29 -20.98
N CYS A 125 3.46 4.76 -19.77
CA CYS A 125 4.35 3.77 -19.16
C CYS A 125 3.58 2.57 -18.62
N LYS A 126 4.28 1.48 -18.33
CA LYS A 126 3.68 0.30 -17.69
C LYS A 126 3.48 0.52 -16.20
N VAL A 127 2.30 0.13 -15.71
CA VAL A 127 1.94 0.24 -14.29
C VAL A 127 1.87 -1.15 -13.66
N ALA A 128 2.61 -1.35 -12.57
CA ALA A 128 2.57 -2.53 -11.73
C ALA A 128 2.05 -2.18 -10.32
N ALA A 129 1.66 -3.18 -9.55
CA ALA A 129 1.36 -3.05 -8.13
C ALA A 129 2.32 -3.91 -7.30
N LEU A 130 2.75 -3.41 -6.13
CA LEU A 130 3.52 -4.19 -5.16
C LEU A 130 2.76 -4.19 -3.82
N SER A 131 2.33 -5.35 -3.35
CA SER A 131 1.58 -5.49 -2.11
C SER A 131 1.84 -6.83 -1.42
N GLY A 132 1.56 -6.88 -0.12
CA GLY A 132 1.75 -8.06 0.73
C GLY A 132 1.86 -7.68 2.20
N PRO A 133 2.07 -8.66 3.11
CA PRO A 133 2.29 -8.43 4.53
C PRO A 133 3.61 -7.68 4.74
N SER A 134 3.55 -6.36 4.92
CA SER A 134 4.73 -5.49 4.84
C SER A 134 4.56 -4.23 5.70
N HIS A 135 4.68 -4.36 7.01
CA HIS A 135 4.79 -3.20 7.88
C HIS A 135 6.13 -2.49 7.68
N ALA A 136 6.08 -1.18 7.47
CA ALA A 136 7.27 -0.37 7.19
C ALA A 136 8.31 -0.47 8.32
N GLU A 137 7.83 -0.55 9.55
CA GLU A 137 8.62 -0.66 10.77
C GLU A 137 9.48 -1.93 10.76
N GLU A 138 8.92 -3.05 10.32
CA GLU A 138 9.62 -4.33 10.25
C GLU A 138 10.57 -4.39 9.04
N VAL A 139 10.12 -3.93 7.88
CA VAL A 139 10.96 -3.88 6.66
C VAL A 139 12.20 -3.01 6.87
N SER A 140 12.05 -1.87 7.53
CA SER A 140 13.15 -0.94 7.76
C SER A 140 14.27 -1.48 8.66
N ILE A 141 13.97 -2.47 9.48
CA ILE A 141 14.94 -3.19 10.32
C ILE A 141 15.31 -4.56 9.74
N ARG A 142 15.02 -4.78 8.45
CA ARG A 142 15.37 -5.97 7.67
C ARG A 142 14.76 -7.28 8.20
N MET A 143 13.54 -7.23 8.77
CA MET A 143 12.82 -8.45 9.11
C MET A 143 12.34 -9.18 7.85
N PRO A 144 12.38 -10.51 7.83
CA PRO A 144 11.92 -11.29 6.68
C PRO A 144 10.50 -10.91 6.26
N THR A 145 10.36 -10.44 5.03
CA THR A 145 9.10 -9.90 4.48
C THR A 145 8.84 -10.48 3.10
N GLY A 146 7.58 -10.74 2.77
CA GLY A 146 7.17 -11.24 1.46
C GLY A 146 6.10 -10.34 0.82
N CYS A 147 6.30 -9.98 -0.45
CA CYS A 147 5.35 -9.21 -1.26
C CYS A 147 5.07 -9.88 -2.60
N VAL A 148 4.03 -9.40 -3.28
CA VAL A 148 3.69 -9.79 -4.66
C VAL A 148 3.81 -8.56 -5.55
N SER A 149 4.61 -8.67 -6.60
CA SER A 149 4.62 -7.73 -7.72
C SER A 149 3.63 -8.22 -8.77
N ALA A 150 2.64 -7.41 -9.10
CA ALA A 150 1.58 -7.76 -10.03
C ALA A 150 1.51 -6.82 -11.22
N CYS A 151 1.51 -7.39 -12.42
CA CYS A 151 1.30 -6.68 -13.68
C CYS A 151 0.79 -7.67 -14.72
N PRO A 152 -0.18 -7.31 -15.59
CA PRO A 152 -0.59 -8.18 -16.72
C PRO A 152 0.59 -8.54 -17.64
N ASP A 153 1.59 -7.67 -17.75
CA ASP A 153 2.87 -7.98 -18.38
C ASP A 153 3.83 -8.58 -17.33
N LEU A 154 4.00 -9.90 -17.37
CA LEU A 154 4.85 -10.60 -16.41
C LEU A 154 6.33 -10.18 -16.47
N LYS A 155 6.80 -9.62 -17.60
CA LYS A 155 8.17 -9.06 -17.70
C LYS A 155 8.32 -7.85 -16.79
N VAL A 156 7.30 -7.01 -16.71
CA VAL A 156 7.27 -5.86 -15.82
C VAL A 156 7.20 -6.32 -14.35
N ALA A 157 6.35 -7.30 -14.04
CA ALA A 157 6.29 -7.86 -12.70
C ALA A 157 7.64 -8.44 -12.23
N ARG A 158 8.37 -9.12 -13.14
CA ARG A 158 9.72 -9.64 -12.87
C ARG A 158 10.76 -8.53 -12.70
N LEU A 159 10.72 -7.48 -13.51
CA LEU A 159 11.61 -6.33 -13.33
C LEU A 159 11.46 -5.73 -11.93
N VAL A 160 10.23 -5.58 -11.46
CA VAL A 160 9.95 -5.09 -10.09
C VAL A 160 10.42 -6.11 -9.05
N GLN A 161 10.21 -7.41 -9.28
CA GLN A 161 10.75 -8.49 -8.43
C GLN A 161 12.26 -8.36 -8.27
N ASP A 162 12.97 -8.28 -9.39
CA ASP A 162 14.45 -8.23 -9.43
C ASP A 162 14.98 -6.96 -8.74
N ALA A 163 14.25 -5.83 -8.86
CA ALA A 163 14.63 -4.58 -8.22
C ALA A 163 14.55 -4.65 -6.68
N PHE A 164 13.55 -5.35 -6.14
CA PHE A 164 13.28 -5.36 -4.70
C PHE A 164 13.79 -6.61 -3.97
N MET A 165 13.96 -7.74 -4.66
CA MET A 165 14.27 -9.01 -4.01
C MET A 165 15.69 -9.05 -3.44
N ASN A 166 15.80 -9.45 -2.16
CA ASN A 166 17.07 -9.70 -1.48
C ASN A 166 16.88 -10.76 -0.37
N ASP A 167 17.87 -10.91 0.52
CA ASP A 167 17.88 -11.95 1.54
C ASP A 167 16.74 -11.82 2.58
N TYR A 168 16.22 -10.62 2.79
CA TYR A 168 15.12 -10.37 3.76
C TYR A 168 13.82 -9.89 3.10
N PHE A 169 13.84 -9.48 1.82
CA PHE A 169 12.66 -8.99 1.12
C PHE A 169 12.36 -9.89 -0.08
N ARG A 170 11.44 -10.84 0.10
CA ARG A 170 11.05 -11.79 -0.94
C ARG A 170 9.91 -11.23 -1.79
N VAL A 171 10.05 -11.24 -3.11
CA VAL A 171 9.00 -10.81 -4.03
C VAL A 171 8.59 -11.97 -4.95
N TYR A 172 7.29 -12.23 -5.02
CA TYR A 172 6.67 -13.15 -5.96
C TYR A 172 6.02 -12.35 -7.09
N THR A 173 5.81 -12.97 -8.24
CA THR A 173 5.18 -12.33 -9.40
C THR A 173 3.77 -12.86 -9.62
N SER A 174 2.87 -12.00 -10.16
CA SER A 174 1.51 -12.34 -10.54
C SER A 174 1.08 -11.53 -11.76
N GLU A 175 0.23 -12.09 -12.61
CA GLU A 175 -0.46 -11.35 -13.67
C GLU A 175 -1.77 -10.71 -13.15
N ASP A 176 -2.26 -11.14 -11.99
CA ASP A 176 -3.50 -10.66 -11.38
C ASP A 176 -3.30 -9.37 -10.56
N ILE A 177 -3.10 -8.25 -11.25
CA ILE A 177 -3.02 -6.93 -10.61
C ILE A 177 -4.35 -6.56 -9.94
N VAL A 178 -5.47 -7.03 -10.48
CA VAL A 178 -6.82 -6.76 -9.95
C VAL A 178 -6.97 -7.35 -8.56
N GLY A 179 -6.72 -8.64 -8.42
CA GLY A 179 -6.82 -9.33 -7.14
C GLY A 179 -5.85 -8.80 -6.10
N VAL A 180 -4.61 -8.48 -6.48
CA VAL A 180 -3.59 -7.91 -5.57
C VAL A 180 -4.03 -6.55 -5.02
N GLU A 181 -4.51 -5.63 -5.86
CA GLU A 181 -4.94 -4.29 -5.42
C GLU A 181 -6.25 -4.33 -4.61
N LEU A 182 -7.24 -5.14 -5.05
CA LEU A 182 -8.50 -5.28 -4.33
C LEU A 182 -8.29 -5.90 -2.94
N SER A 183 -7.48 -6.95 -2.84
CA SER A 183 -7.12 -7.55 -1.55
C SER A 183 -6.51 -6.51 -0.61
N ALA A 184 -5.55 -5.73 -1.11
CA ALA A 184 -4.86 -4.70 -0.35
C ALA A 184 -5.78 -3.57 0.15
N ALA A 185 -6.79 -3.19 -0.63
CA ALA A 185 -7.76 -2.18 -0.26
C ALA A 185 -8.78 -2.71 0.77
N MET A 186 -9.39 -3.86 0.46
CA MET A 186 -10.50 -4.41 1.24
C MET A 186 -10.08 -4.93 2.62
N LYS A 187 -8.87 -5.49 2.77
CA LYS A 187 -8.36 -5.94 4.08
C LYS A 187 -8.39 -4.85 5.16
N ASN A 188 -8.26 -3.58 4.78
CA ASN A 188 -8.22 -2.47 5.71
C ASN A 188 -9.56 -2.27 6.44
N VAL A 189 -10.69 -2.56 5.77
CA VAL A 189 -12.03 -2.56 6.38
C VAL A 189 -12.14 -3.69 7.39
N VAL A 190 -11.66 -4.88 7.05
CA VAL A 190 -11.67 -6.03 7.95
C VAL A 190 -10.80 -5.77 9.19
N ALA A 191 -9.65 -5.14 9.01
CA ALA A 191 -8.79 -4.77 10.12
C ALA A 191 -9.43 -3.73 11.07
N LEU A 192 -10.21 -2.81 10.52
CA LEU A 192 -11.02 -1.88 11.32
C LEU A 192 -12.06 -2.65 12.15
N ALA A 193 -12.81 -3.56 11.53
CA ALA A 193 -13.80 -4.40 12.20
C ALA A 193 -13.18 -5.31 13.26
N CYS A 194 -12.02 -5.94 12.98
CA CYS A 194 -11.27 -6.71 13.98
C CYS A 194 -10.88 -5.84 15.19
N GLY A 195 -10.46 -4.60 14.93
CA GLY A 195 -10.16 -3.64 16.00
C GLY A 195 -11.39 -3.32 16.85
N VAL A 196 -12.57 -3.11 16.23
CA VAL A 196 -13.82 -2.89 16.98
C VAL A 196 -14.12 -4.07 17.88
N CYS A 197 -14.00 -5.31 17.40
CA CYS A 197 -14.16 -6.50 18.21
C CYS A 197 -13.18 -6.55 19.40
N ASP A 198 -11.90 -6.22 19.16
CA ASP A 198 -10.88 -6.14 20.22
C ASP A 198 -11.27 -5.08 21.27
N GLY A 199 -11.72 -3.90 20.84
CA GLY A 199 -12.15 -2.80 21.73
C GLY A 199 -13.38 -3.13 22.58
N MET A 200 -14.28 -3.97 22.06
CA MET A 200 -15.45 -4.49 22.76
C MET A 200 -15.11 -5.66 23.72
N GLY A 201 -13.86 -6.13 23.74
CA GLY A 201 -13.42 -7.23 24.60
C GLY A 201 -13.64 -8.63 24.02
N TYR A 202 -14.00 -8.75 22.73
CA TYR A 202 -14.03 -10.05 22.06
C TYR A 202 -12.61 -10.59 21.85
N GLN A 203 -12.48 -11.92 21.83
CA GLN A 203 -11.18 -12.61 21.83
C GLN A 203 -10.91 -13.32 20.49
N ASP A 204 -9.89 -14.17 20.48
CA ASP A 204 -9.28 -14.73 19.27
C ASP A 204 -10.25 -15.57 18.41
N ASN A 205 -11.18 -16.30 19.02
CA ASN A 205 -12.19 -17.07 18.24
C ASN A 205 -13.06 -16.15 17.38
N THR A 206 -13.51 -15.02 17.93
CA THR A 206 -14.31 -14.02 17.20
C THR A 206 -13.49 -13.39 16.09
N LYS A 207 -12.24 -13.05 16.36
CA LYS A 207 -11.32 -12.50 15.35
C LYS A 207 -11.07 -13.50 14.22
N ALA A 208 -10.78 -14.76 14.53
CA ALA A 208 -10.59 -15.81 13.54
C ALA A 208 -11.84 -16.03 12.66
N LEU A 209 -13.03 -16.07 13.28
CA LEU A 209 -14.31 -16.17 12.59
C LEU A 209 -14.49 -14.99 11.63
N LEU A 210 -14.30 -13.75 12.10
CA LEU A 210 -14.47 -12.53 11.32
C LEU A 210 -13.51 -12.50 10.13
N MET A 211 -12.22 -12.78 10.34
CA MET A 211 -11.22 -12.81 9.27
C MET A 211 -11.55 -13.86 8.21
N THR A 212 -11.97 -15.06 8.62
CA THR A 212 -12.33 -16.15 7.69
C THR A 212 -13.55 -15.81 6.88
N ARG A 213 -14.60 -15.28 7.52
CA ARG A 213 -15.84 -14.86 6.84
C ARG A 213 -15.59 -13.68 5.91
N ALA A 214 -14.85 -12.67 6.36
CA ALA A 214 -14.48 -11.54 5.55
C ALA A 214 -13.69 -11.97 4.30
N MET A 215 -12.72 -12.89 4.42
CA MET A 215 -11.97 -13.39 3.27
C MET A 215 -12.90 -14.04 2.22
N ALA A 216 -13.93 -14.77 2.64
CA ALA A 216 -14.90 -15.33 1.71
C ALA A 216 -15.69 -14.23 0.98
N GLU A 217 -16.05 -13.14 1.65
CA GLU A 217 -16.73 -11.98 1.03
C GLU A 217 -15.80 -11.25 0.06
N LEU A 218 -14.58 -10.93 0.49
CA LEU A 218 -13.55 -10.28 -0.34
C LEU A 218 -13.28 -11.08 -1.61
N THR A 219 -13.18 -12.41 -1.49
CA THR A 219 -12.96 -13.29 -2.65
C THR A 219 -14.14 -13.24 -3.63
N ARG A 220 -15.38 -13.29 -3.13
CA ARG A 220 -16.57 -13.21 -4.01
C ARG A 220 -16.62 -11.90 -4.80
N LEU A 221 -16.44 -10.77 -4.10
CA LEU A 221 -16.44 -9.47 -4.77
C LEU A 221 -15.23 -9.35 -5.72
N GLY A 222 -14.07 -9.79 -5.28
CA GLY A 222 -12.86 -9.73 -6.09
C GLY A 222 -12.92 -10.54 -7.38
N GLU A 223 -13.50 -11.76 -7.33
CA GLU A 223 -13.75 -12.58 -8.53
C GLU A 223 -14.73 -11.90 -9.51
N LYS A 224 -15.77 -11.24 -8.99
CA LYS A 224 -16.69 -10.44 -9.82
C LYS A 224 -16.01 -9.27 -10.52
N LEU A 225 -15.01 -8.68 -9.87
CA LEU A 225 -14.26 -7.55 -10.40
C LEU A 225 -13.05 -7.98 -11.27
N GLY A 226 -12.88 -9.28 -11.51
CA GLY A 226 -11.86 -9.82 -12.41
C GLY A 226 -10.56 -10.28 -11.73
N GLY A 227 -10.51 -10.34 -10.42
CA GLY A 227 -9.43 -10.97 -9.68
C GLY A 227 -9.57 -12.49 -9.60
N THR A 228 -8.52 -13.19 -9.23
CA THR A 228 -8.50 -14.64 -9.08
C THR A 228 -8.57 -15.08 -7.63
N ARG A 229 -9.34 -16.12 -7.33
CA ARG A 229 -9.46 -16.72 -5.98
C ARG A 229 -8.12 -17.04 -5.35
N GLN A 230 -7.16 -17.50 -6.15
CA GLN A 230 -5.83 -17.85 -5.70
C GLN A 230 -5.08 -16.65 -5.10
N THR A 231 -5.22 -15.47 -5.69
CA THR A 231 -4.60 -14.23 -5.20
C THR A 231 -5.11 -13.85 -3.82
N PHE A 232 -6.44 -14.00 -3.59
CA PHE A 232 -7.04 -13.71 -2.27
C PHE A 232 -6.56 -14.67 -1.18
N GLY A 233 -6.31 -15.95 -1.50
CA GLY A 233 -5.71 -16.92 -0.59
C GLY A 233 -4.21 -16.79 -0.37
N GLY A 234 -3.53 -15.96 -1.17
CA GLY A 234 -2.08 -15.78 -1.17
C GLY A 234 -1.57 -14.67 -0.24
N LEU A 235 -0.30 -14.28 -0.47
CA LEU A 235 0.38 -13.24 0.33
C LEU A 235 -0.33 -11.88 0.30
N ALA A 236 -0.74 -11.42 -0.89
CA ALA A 236 -1.39 -10.12 -1.04
C ALA A 236 -2.81 -10.09 -0.44
N GLY A 237 -3.47 -11.24 -0.32
CA GLY A 237 -4.79 -11.39 0.31
C GLY A 237 -4.69 -11.82 1.77
N MET A 238 -4.75 -13.13 2.02
CA MET A 238 -4.76 -13.72 3.37
C MET A 238 -3.54 -13.30 4.20
N GLY A 239 -2.34 -13.29 3.62
CA GLY A 239 -1.12 -12.90 4.34
C GLY A 239 -1.19 -11.46 4.87
N ASP A 240 -1.55 -10.51 4.00
CA ASP A 240 -1.67 -9.10 4.37
C ASP A 240 -2.88 -8.83 5.28
N LEU A 241 -3.96 -9.62 5.15
CA LEU A 241 -5.10 -9.59 6.07
C LEU A 241 -4.68 -9.97 7.50
N ILE A 242 -4.01 -11.12 7.65
CA ILE A 242 -3.58 -11.64 8.96
C ILE A 242 -2.72 -10.59 9.67
N VAL A 243 -1.64 -10.14 9.05
CA VAL A 243 -0.72 -9.19 9.70
C VAL A 243 -1.43 -7.87 10.03
N THR A 244 -2.37 -7.41 9.19
CA THR A 244 -3.07 -6.14 9.43
C THR A 244 -4.10 -6.24 10.55
N CYS A 245 -4.77 -7.38 10.69
CA CYS A 245 -5.78 -7.62 11.74
C CYS A 245 -5.16 -7.97 13.10
N THR A 246 -3.92 -8.45 13.14
CA THR A 246 -3.27 -8.90 14.40
C THR A 246 -2.21 -7.93 14.93
N SER A 247 -1.57 -7.14 14.05
CA SER A 247 -0.50 -6.23 14.45
C SER A 247 -1.02 -4.92 15.06
N MET A 248 -0.31 -4.41 16.08
CA MET A 248 -0.52 -3.06 16.64
C MET A 248 0.10 -1.95 15.76
N HIS A 249 0.88 -2.28 14.75
CA HIS A 249 1.30 -1.31 13.73
C HIS A 249 0.13 -0.91 12.80
N SER A 250 -0.94 -1.72 12.76
CA SER A 250 -2.13 -1.43 11.95
C SER A 250 -2.91 -0.23 12.48
N ARG A 251 -2.90 0.86 11.71
CA ARG A 251 -3.69 2.06 12.01
C ARG A 251 -5.19 1.78 11.99
N ASN A 252 -5.63 0.93 11.07
CA ASN A 252 -7.04 0.53 10.96
C ASN A 252 -7.48 -0.24 12.22
N ARG A 253 -6.69 -1.23 12.66
CA ARG A 253 -6.97 -1.98 13.89
C ARG A 253 -7.00 -1.06 15.12
N ARG A 254 -6.00 -0.16 15.27
CA ARG A 254 -5.96 0.80 16.40
C ARG A 254 -7.17 1.73 16.41
N ALA A 255 -7.59 2.27 15.26
CA ALA A 255 -8.80 3.07 15.18
C ALA A 255 -10.04 2.26 15.55
N GLY A 256 -10.13 1.00 15.07
CA GLY A 256 -11.21 0.10 15.44
C GLY A 256 -11.28 -0.16 16.95
N ILE A 257 -10.15 -0.39 17.62
CA ILE A 257 -10.09 -0.57 19.09
C ILE A 257 -10.71 0.63 19.80
N LEU A 258 -10.34 1.84 19.42
CA LEU A 258 -10.88 3.07 20.01
C LEU A 258 -12.39 3.21 19.79
N ILE A 259 -12.86 2.87 18.59
CA ILE A 259 -14.30 2.86 18.28
C ILE A 259 -15.04 1.81 19.13
N GLY A 260 -14.50 0.59 19.24
CA GLY A 260 -15.06 -0.47 20.07
C GLY A 260 -15.11 -0.12 21.56
N GLN A 261 -14.24 0.78 22.01
CA GLN A 261 -14.23 1.36 23.36
C GLN A 261 -15.20 2.52 23.55
N GLY A 262 -15.99 2.88 22.51
CA GLY A 262 -17.04 3.90 22.57
C GLY A 262 -16.66 5.28 22.03
N LYS A 263 -15.46 5.46 21.43
CA LYS A 263 -15.12 6.72 20.75
C LYS A 263 -15.84 6.83 19.40
N SER A 264 -16.16 8.05 19.00
CA SER A 264 -16.60 8.31 17.62
C SER A 264 -15.48 8.01 16.62
N ALA A 265 -15.84 7.77 15.36
CA ALA A 265 -14.84 7.54 14.31
C ALA A 265 -13.87 8.72 14.15
N GLN A 266 -14.38 9.97 14.28
CA GLN A 266 -13.57 11.17 14.18
C GLN A 266 -12.53 11.26 15.31
N GLU A 267 -12.95 11.01 16.55
CA GLU A 267 -12.04 11.00 17.73
C GLU A 267 -10.98 9.90 17.58
N ALA A 268 -11.38 8.71 17.16
CA ALA A 268 -10.46 7.58 16.96
C ALA A 268 -9.41 7.88 15.88
N MET A 269 -9.82 8.47 14.75
CA MET A 269 -8.90 8.86 13.67
C MET A 269 -7.95 9.98 14.11
N ALA A 270 -8.43 10.97 14.86
CA ALA A 270 -7.61 12.04 15.40
C ALA A 270 -6.53 11.50 16.35
N GLU A 271 -6.88 10.56 17.23
CA GLU A 271 -5.95 9.95 18.19
C GLU A 271 -4.92 9.04 17.52
N VAL A 272 -5.31 8.30 16.48
CA VAL A 272 -4.36 7.53 15.65
C VAL A 272 -3.35 8.44 14.97
N GLY A 273 -3.71 9.68 14.65
CA GLY A 273 -2.84 10.70 14.08
C GLY A 273 -2.32 10.40 12.68
N ALA A 274 -3.02 9.52 11.94
CA ALA A 274 -2.67 9.11 10.59
C ALA A 274 -3.91 8.66 9.82
N VAL A 275 -3.78 8.56 8.50
CA VAL A 275 -4.88 8.11 7.62
C VAL A 275 -5.30 6.68 7.99
N VAL A 276 -6.60 6.51 8.21
CA VAL A 276 -7.26 5.21 8.45
C VAL A 276 -7.96 4.82 7.16
N GLU A 277 -7.23 4.15 6.26
CA GLU A 277 -7.72 3.79 4.92
C GLU A 277 -9.00 2.95 4.95
N GLY A 278 -9.15 2.07 5.95
CA GLY A 278 -10.32 1.20 6.08
C GLY A 278 -11.62 1.97 6.30
N TYR A 279 -11.58 3.11 6.98
CA TYR A 279 -12.76 3.96 7.17
C TYR A 279 -13.31 4.49 5.84
N TYR A 280 -12.41 4.92 4.97
CA TYR A 280 -12.79 5.45 3.67
C TYR A 280 -13.09 4.35 2.65
N ALA A 281 -12.34 3.25 2.69
CA ALA A 281 -12.55 2.13 1.78
C ALA A 281 -13.89 1.42 2.00
N ALA A 282 -14.46 1.44 3.21
CA ALA A 282 -15.74 0.81 3.51
C ALA A 282 -16.87 1.31 2.59
N GLU A 283 -16.95 2.62 2.36
CA GLU A 283 -17.96 3.21 1.47
C GLU A 283 -17.77 2.75 0.01
N SER A 284 -16.54 2.82 -0.50
CA SER A 284 -16.24 2.39 -1.88
C SER A 284 -16.51 0.89 -2.07
N ILE A 285 -16.17 0.05 -1.09
CA ILE A 285 -16.43 -1.39 -1.14
C ILE A 285 -17.94 -1.68 -1.10
N TYR A 286 -18.70 -0.97 -0.27
CA TYR A 286 -20.16 -1.08 -0.25
C TYR A 286 -20.76 -0.70 -1.60
N GLN A 287 -20.36 0.42 -2.20
CA GLN A 287 -20.82 0.82 -3.53
C GLN A 287 -20.50 -0.25 -4.59
N LEU A 288 -19.27 -0.78 -4.58
CA LEU A 288 -18.86 -1.86 -5.46
C LEU A 288 -19.71 -3.12 -5.26
N SER A 289 -19.97 -3.52 -4.01
CA SER A 289 -20.78 -4.69 -3.70
C SER A 289 -22.21 -4.57 -4.21
N GLN A 290 -22.82 -3.39 -4.07
CA GLN A 290 -24.16 -3.09 -4.60
C GLN A 290 -24.17 -3.15 -6.12
N ARG A 291 -23.19 -2.53 -6.77
CA ARG A 291 -23.07 -2.54 -8.24
C ARG A 291 -22.93 -3.95 -8.82
N GLU A 292 -22.13 -4.78 -8.16
CA GLU A 292 -21.86 -6.15 -8.61
C GLU A 292 -22.87 -7.20 -8.08
N GLY A 293 -23.82 -6.78 -7.26
CA GLY A 293 -24.83 -7.68 -6.67
C GLY A 293 -24.23 -8.74 -5.72
N VAL A 294 -23.17 -8.38 -4.98
CA VAL A 294 -22.48 -9.28 -4.06
C VAL A 294 -22.82 -8.92 -2.62
N GLU A 295 -23.33 -9.89 -1.87
CA GLU A 295 -23.57 -9.70 -0.43
C GLU A 295 -22.26 -9.69 0.36
N MET A 296 -22.07 -8.63 1.15
CA MET A 296 -20.91 -8.42 2.00
C MET A 296 -21.30 -7.92 3.39
N PRO A 297 -21.95 -8.77 4.22
CA PRO A 297 -22.50 -8.36 5.51
C PRO A 297 -21.44 -7.96 6.56
N LEU A 298 -20.18 -8.34 6.40
CA LEU A 298 -19.08 -7.97 7.30
C LEU A 298 -18.29 -6.74 6.82
N CYS A 299 -18.42 -6.37 5.57
CA CYS A 299 -17.72 -5.24 4.96
C CYS A 299 -18.70 -4.10 4.66
#